data_2fce19e189f58d7745c85a24c7d5ed3f
#
_entry.id   2fce19e189f58d7745c85a24c7d5ed3f
#
_cell.length_a   1.000
_cell.length_b   1.000
_cell.length_c   1.000
_cell.angle_alpha   90.00
_cell.angle_beta   90.00
_cell.angle_gamma   90.00
#
_symmetry.space_group_name_H-M   'P 1'
#
loop_
_entity.id
_entity.type
_entity.pdbx_description
1 polymer ?
#
loop_
_entity_poly.entity_id
_entity_poly.type
_entity_poly.pdbx_seq_one_letter_code
_entity_poly.pdbx_strand_id
1 'polypeptide(L)'
;METNEPKRAVIYARVSSENDRQDTSRQITDLRKHCKAQNMEIVKIYEEHISGAKKNEERQILTECLDFCTGNNVDYLLLSELSRLGRSTLQVLKSLEQLHEAKVSVYIQNLGIYSLQPNGEVNPIASILITVLA
;
A
#
# COMPACT_ATOMS: atom_id res chain seq x y z
N MET A 1 13.73 -1.79 25.21
CA MET A 1 14.28 -3.04 24.64
C MET A 1 13.57 -3.34 23.34
N GLU A 2 14.33 -3.52 22.30
CA GLU A 2 13.74 -3.80 21.01
C GLU A 2 13.16 -5.21 20.98
N THR A 3 11.95 -5.33 20.47
CA THR A 3 11.39 -6.64 20.25
C THR A 3 11.92 -7.18 18.92
N ASN A 4 12.22 -8.47 18.89
CA ASN A 4 12.65 -9.12 17.65
C ASN A 4 11.47 -9.59 16.81
N GLU A 5 10.27 -9.17 17.17
CA GLU A 5 9.10 -9.52 16.40
C GLU A 5 9.11 -8.82 15.05
N PRO A 6 8.80 -9.57 13.97
CA PRO A 6 8.73 -8.94 12.66
C PRO A 6 7.58 -7.94 12.61
N LYS A 7 7.77 -6.89 11.81
CA LYS A 7 6.71 -5.93 11.56
C LYS A 7 5.62 -6.59 10.71
N ARG A 8 4.39 -6.15 10.93
CA ARG A 8 3.23 -6.70 10.23
C ARG A 8 2.99 -5.93 8.95
N ALA A 9 2.90 -6.63 7.84
CA ALA A 9 2.81 -6.03 6.52
C ALA A 9 1.59 -6.55 5.76
N VAL A 10 0.98 -5.65 5.00
CA VAL A 10 -0.11 -5.97 4.08
C VAL A 10 0.36 -5.59 2.67
N ILE A 11 0.04 -6.42 1.69
CA ILE A 11 0.34 -6.14 0.28
C ILE A 11 -0.97 -5.87 -0.44
N TYR A 12 -0.99 -4.78 -1.23
CA TYR A 12 -2.11 -4.47 -2.11
C TYR A 12 -1.60 -4.37 -3.54
N ALA A 13 -2.16 -5.20 -4.42
CA ALA A 13 -1.81 -5.22 -5.83
C ALA A 13 -3.06 -4.98 -6.67
N ARG A 14 -2.94 -4.14 -7.70
CA ARG A 14 -4.07 -3.82 -8.55
C ARG A 14 -3.64 -3.67 -10.00
N VAL A 15 -4.49 -4.19 -10.90
CA VAL A 15 -4.38 -3.94 -12.33
C VAL A 15 -5.74 -3.51 -12.87
N SER A 16 -5.72 -2.80 -13.99
CA SER A 16 -6.94 -2.25 -14.58
C SER A 16 -7.65 -3.22 -15.52
N SER A 17 -7.09 -4.41 -15.75
CA SER A 17 -7.63 -5.37 -16.71
C SER A 17 -7.58 -6.77 -16.14
N GLU A 18 -8.61 -7.57 -16.42
CA GLU A 18 -8.64 -8.96 -16.00
C GLU A 18 -7.56 -9.80 -16.69
N ASN A 19 -7.04 -9.31 -17.80
CA ASN A 19 -6.02 -10.03 -18.56
C ASN A 19 -4.62 -9.86 -18.00
N ASP A 20 -4.44 -9.01 -16.98
CA ASP A 20 -3.13 -8.68 -16.43
C ASP A 20 -2.82 -9.45 -15.14
N ARG A 21 -3.23 -10.72 -15.07
CA ARG A 21 -2.94 -11.56 -13.92
C ARG A 21 -1.46 -11.70 -13.63
N GLN A 22 -0.66 -11.75 -14.72
CA GLN A 22 0.79 -11.88 -14.56
C GLN A 22 1.38 -10.64 -13.90
N ASP A 23 0.77 -9.48 -14.15
CA ASP A 23 1.25 -8.24 -13.59
C ASP A 23 0.99 -8.16 -12.08
N THR A 24 -0.19 -8.57 -11.61
CA THR A 24 -0.44 -8.63 -10.17
C THR A 24 0.46 -9.66 -9.50
N SER A 25 0.66 -10.81 -10.13
CA SER A 25 1.58 -11.82 -9.59
C SER A 25 2.98 -11.28 -9.45
N ARG A 26 3.44 -10.51 -10.43
CA ARG A 26 4.76 -9.89 -10.39
C ARG A 26 4.85 -8.86 -9.27
N GLN A 27 3.82 -8.00 -9.15
CA GLN A 27 3.77 -7.02 -8.07
C GLN A 27 3.88 -7.72 -6.72
N ILE A 28 3.09 -8.75 -6.51
CA ILE A 28 3.08 -9.49 -5.25
C ILE A 28 4.43 -10.15 -5.00
N THR A 29 5.00 -10.79 -6.01
CA THR A 29 6.30 -11.46 -5.87
C THR A 29 7.39 -10.48 -5.46
N ASP A 30 7.44 -9.32 -6.13
CA ASP A 30 8.45 -8.31 -5.83
C ASP A 30 8.27 -7.74 -4.42
N LEU A 31 7.04 -7.50 -4.01
CA LEU A 31 6.76 -6.98 -2.68
C LEU A 31 7.02 -8.03 -1.60
N ARG A 32 6.78 -9.31 -1.87
CA ARG A 32 7.15 -10.38 -0.95
C ARG A 32 8.65 -10.43 -0.73
N LYS A 33 9.43 -10.25 -1.79
CA LYS A 33 10.88 -10.21 -1.67
C LYS A 33 11.33 -9.07 -0.78
N HIS A 34 10.71 -7.91 -0.93
CA HIS A 34 11.02 -6.77 -0.07
C HIS A 34 10.70 -7.07 1.39
N CYS A 35 9.54 -7.64 1.65
CA CYS A 35 9.14 -8.01 3.02
C CYS A 35 10.13 -8.99 3.63
N LYS A 36 10.57 -9.98 2.87
CA LYS A 36 11.53 -10.96 3.36
C LYS A 36 12.86 -10.30 3.70
N ALA A 37 13.31 -9.40 2.83
CA ALA A 37 14.58 -8.71 3.04
C ALA A 37 14.53 -7.80 4.27
N GLN A 38 13.36 -7.26 4.60
CA GLN A 38 13.17 -6.32 5.70
C GLN A 38 12.63 -6.98 6.97
N ASN A 39 12.55 -8.30 6.99
CA ASN A 39 12.02 -9.05 8.13
C ASN A 39 10.59 -8.64 8.50
N MET A 40 9.74 -8.52 7.51
CA MET A 40 8.32 -8.23 7.70
C MET A 40 7.50 -9.49 7.55
N GLU A 41 6.49 -9.64 8.40
CA GLU A 41 5.51 -10.73 8.30
C GLU A 41 4.32 -10.26 7.46
N ILE A 42 4.03 -10.96 6.37
CA ILE A 42 2.88 -10.64 5.53
C ILE A 42 1.64 -11.25 6.17
N VAL A 43 0.74 -10.40 6.68
CA VAL A 43 -0.45 -10.88 7.37
C VAL A 43 -1.67 -10.93 6.45
N LYS A 44 -1.65 -10.19 5.34
CA LYS A 44 -2.75 -10.21 4.38
C LYS A 44 -2.26 -9.71 3.03
N ILE A 45 -2.84 -10.26 1.96
CA ILE A 45 -2.58 -9.82 0.59
C ILE A 45 -3.93 -9.55 -0.06
N TYR A 46 -4.08 -8.35 -0.63
CA TYR A 46 -5.26 -7.96 -1.40
C TYR A 46 -4.87 -7.85 -2.86
N GLU A 47 -5.72 -8.39 -3.72
CA GLU A 47 -5.50 -8.34 -5.15
C GLU A 47 -6.80 -7.89 -5.81
N GLU A 48 -6.71 -6.83 -6.61
CA GLU A 48 -7.89 -6.23 -7.23
C GLU A 48 -7.69 -6.10 -8.72
N HIS A 49 -8.67 -6.58 -9.48
CA HIS A 49 -8.72 -6.44 -10.92
C HIS A 49 -9.91 -5.56 -11.27
N ILE A 50 -9.64 -4.38 -11.81
CA ILE A 50 -10.68 -3.40 -12.09
C ILE A 50 -10.90 -3.31 -13.59
N SER A 51 -12.09 -3.73 -14.04
CA SER A 51 -12.52 -3.55 -15.42
C SER A 51 -12.99 -2.12 -15.63
N GLY A 52 -12.66 -1.53 -16.77
CA GLY A 52 -13.15 -0.20 -17.11
C GLY A 52 -14.67 -0.10 -17.17
N ALA A 53 -15.35 -1.23 -17.35
CA ALA A 53 -16.80 -1.26 -17.44
C ALA A 53 -17.51 -1.21 -16.08
N LYS A 54 -16.77 -1.41 -14.98
CA LYS A 54 -17.35 -1.47 -13.64
C LYS A 54 -16.83 -0.37 -12.75
N LYS A 55 -16.91 0.85 -13.22
CA LYS A 55 -16.29 1.99 -12.52
C LYS A 55 -16.90 2.28 -11.16
N ASN A 56 -18.18 2.01 -10.97
CA ASN A 56 -18.86 2.37 -9.72
C ASN A 56 -18.75 1.30 -8.64
N GLU A 57 -18.31 0.12 -9.01
CA GLU A 57 -18.19 -0.99 -8.06
C GLU A 57 -16.76 -1.22 -7.61
N GLU A 58 -15.83 -0.56 -8.27
CA GLU A 58 -14.43 -0.72 -7.94
C GLU A 58 -14.09 -0.05 -6.63
N ARG A 59 -12.98 -0.44 -6.07
CA ARG A 59 -12.42 0.04 -4.81
C ARG A 59 -13.01 -0.59 -3.57
N GLN A 60 -13.92 -1.55 -3.73
CA GLN A 60 -14.39 -2.29 -2.56
C GLN A 60 -13.23 -3.01 -1.88
N ILE A 61 -12.36 -3.64 -2.67
CA ILE A 61 -11.20 -4.35 -2.13
C ILE A 61 -10.22 -3.36 -1.50
N LEU A 62 -10.01 -2.22 -2.13
CA LEU A 62 -9.16 -1.18 -1.53
C LEU A 62 -9.72 -0.72 -0.19
N THR A 63 -11.04 -0.49 -0.11
CA THR A 63 -11.68 -0.08 1.13
C THR A 63 -11.47 -1.13 2.22
N GLU A 64 -11.66 -2.41 1.88
CA GLU A 64 -11.41 -3.49 2.82
C GLU A 64 -9.96 -3.52 3.28
N CYS A 65 -9.04 -3.29 2.34
CA CYS A 65 -7.61 -3.24 2.65
C CYS A 65 -7.30 -2.13 3.63
N LEU A 66 -7.81 -0.93 3.38
CA LEU A 66 -7.57 0.22 4.27
C LEU A 66 -8.16 -0.03 5.65
N ASP A 67 -9.36 -0.58 5.71
CA ASP A 67 -10.01 -0.88 6.99
C ASP A 67 -9.24 -1.95 7.76
N PHE A 68 -8.74 -2.97 7.08
CA PHE A 68 -7.93 -3.99 7.73
C PHE A 68 -6.64 -3.37 8.29
N CYS A 69 -5.96 -2.55 7.49
CA CYS A 69 -4.70 -1.94 7.91
C CYS A 69 -4.87 -1.05 9.14
N THR A 70 -5.96 -0.31 9.20
CA THR A 70 -6.17 0.64 10.30
C THR A 70 -6.73 -0.01 11.55
N GLY A 71 -7.29 -1.21 11.44
CA GLY A 71 -7.93 -1.89 12.56
C GLY A 71 -7.20 -3.10 13.12
N ASN A 72 -6.05 -3.48 12.58
CA ASN A 72 -5.40 -4.75 12.93
C ASN A 72 -3.91 -4.64 13.23
N ASN A 73 -3.48 -3.50 13.72
CA ASN A 73 -2.07 -3.28 14.12
C ASN A 73 -1.09 -3.58 13.00
N VAL A 74 -1.39 -3.12 11.81
CA VAL A 74 -0.52 -3.24 10.66
C VAL A 74 0.53 -2.13 10.70
N ASP A 75 1.79 -2.48 10.44
CA ASP A 75 2.88 -1.50 10.43
C ASP A 75 3.12 -0.93 9.04
N TYR A 76 2.95 -1.74 8.00
CA TYR A 76 3.25 -1.35 6.62
C TYR A 76 2.19 -1.82 5.65
N LEU A 77 1.84 -0.96 4.73
CA LEU A 77 1.09 -1.33 3.52
C LEU A 77 2.04 -1.16 2.34
N LEU A 78 2.25 -2.22 1.56
CA LEU A 78 3.17 -2.20 0.44
C LEU A 78 2.40 -2.25 -0.88
N LEU A 79 2.81 -1.38 -1.81
CA LEU A 79 2.19 -1.33 -3.13
C LEU A 79 3.24 -0.95 -4.18
N SER A 80 2.91 -1.19 -5.45
CA SER A 80 3.85 -0.96 -6.54
C SER A 80 4.01 0.52 -6.86
N GLU A 81 2.93 1.28 -6.80
CA GLU A 81 2.97 2.71 -7.07
C GLU A 81 1.81 3.40 -6.36
N LEU A 82 1.99 4.70 -6.14
CA LEU A 82 1.06 5.49 -5.34
C LEU A 82 -0.35 5.54 -5.93
N SER A 83 -0.46 5.52 -7.25
CA SER A 83 -1.76 5.57 -7.93
C SER A 83 -2.68 4.40 -7.58
N ARG A 84 -2.15 3.35 -6.97
CA ARG A 84 -2.97 2.21 -6.53
C ARG A 84 -3.90 2.57 -5.37
N LEU A 85 -3.61 3.65 -4.64
CA LEU A 85 -4.40 4.06 -3.48
C LEU A 85 -5.66 4.87 -3.80
N GLY A 86 -5.92 5.14 -5.06
CA GLY A 86 -7.13 5.88 -5.41
C GLY A 86 -7.22 6.12 -6.90
N ARG A 87 -8.38 6.61 -7.34
CA ARG A 87 -8.65 6.93 -8.74
C ARG A 87 -8.37 8.38 -9.06
N SER A 88 -8.21 9.19 -8.04
CA SER A 88 -7.94 10.62 -8.17
C SER A 88 -6.91 11.02 -7.13
N THR A 89 -6.28 12.16 -7.36
CA THR A 89 -5.33 12.71 -6.39
C THR A 89 -5.96 12.85 -5.01
N LEU A 90 -7.19 13.35 -4.96
CA LEU A 90 -7.88 13.55 -3.69
C LEU A 90 -8.08 12.22 -2.94
N GLN A 91 -8.49 11.18 -3.66
CA GLN A 91 -8.71 9.88 -3.04
C GLN A 91 -7.39 9.27 -2.52
N VAL A 92 -6.31 9.40 -3.30
CA VAL A 92 -4.99 8.95 -2.86
C VAL A 92 -4.58 9.63 -1.57
N LEU A 93 -4.75 10.95 -1.50
CA LEU A 93 -4.38 11.72 -0.31
C LEU A 93 -5.23 11.35 0.90
N LYS A 94 -6.53 11.12 0.70
CA LYS A 94 -7.40 10.67 1.78
C LYS A 94 -7.02 9.28 2.30
N SER A 95 -6.67 8.37 1.39
CA SER A 95 -6.23 7.04 1.77
C SER A 95 -4.95 7.11 2.61
N LEU A 96 -3.99 7.93 2.17
CA LEU A 96 -2.74 8.12 2.92
C LEU A 96 -3.01 8.71 4.30
N GLU A 97 -3.89 9.70 4.38
CA GLU A 97 -4.22 10.32 5.67
C GLU A 97 -4.81 9.29 6.63
N GLN A 98 -5.73 8.47 6.14
CA GLN A 98 -6.34 7.41 6.96
C GLN A 98 -5.27 6.45 7.50
N LEU A 99 -4.35 6.02 6.63
CA LEU A 99 -3.29 5.10 7.01
C LEU A 99 -2.33 5.77 8.01
N HIS A 100 -1.96 7.01 7.76
CA HIS A 100 -1.03 7.72 8.64
C HIS A 100 -1.61 7.99 10.02
N GLU A 101 -2.91 8.25 10.12
CA GLU A 101 -3.56 8.41 11.41
C GLU A 101 -3.47 7.13 12.25
N ALA A 102 -3.46 5.98 11.60
CA ALA A 102 -3.30 4.70 12.28
C ALA A 102 -1.82 4.28 12.38
N LYS A 103 -0.90 5.16 12.01
CA LYS A 103 0.55 4.91 12.04
C LYS A 103 0.97 3.77 11.11
N VAL A 104 0.27 3.59 10.01
CA VAL A 104 0.64 2.64 8.97
C VAL A 104 1.51 3.36 7.95
N SER A 105 2.73 2.89 7.74
CA SER A 105 3.63 3.44 6.74
C SER A 105 3.38 2.76 5.40
N VAL A 106 3.35 3.53 4.32
CA VAL A 106 3.15 2.98 2.97
C VAL A 106 4.50 2.88 2.28
N TYR A 107 4.83 1.67 1.83
CA TYR A 107 6.01 1.46 1.00
C TYR A 107 5.60 1.55 -0.47
N ILE A 108 6.19 2.49 -1.18
CA ILE A 108 5.88 2.75 -2.59
C ILE A 108 7.06 2.23 -3.41
N GLN A 109 6.88 1.07 -4.04
CA GLN A 109 7.98 0.32 -4.64
C GLN A 109 8.67 1.08 -5.77
N ASN A 110 7.91 1.69 -6.67
CA ASN A 110 8.52 2.37 -7.82
C ASN A 110 9.34 3.60 -7.43
N LEU A 111 9.14 4.13 -6.23
CA LEU A 111 9.92 5.23 -5.69
C LEU A 111 10.95 4.75 -4.67
N GLY A 112 10.79 3.54 -4.17
CA GLY A 112 11.70 2.98 -3.17
C GLY A 112 11.65 3.71 -1.84
N ILE A 113 10.50 4.27 -1.46
CA ILE A 113 10.38 5.08 -0.25
C ILE A 113 9.23 4.62 0.64
N TYR A 114 9.37 4.93 1.93
CA TYR A 114 8.30 4.77 2.92
C TYR A 114 7.68 6.13 3.22
N SER A 115 6.36 6.17 3.36
CA SER A 115 5.65 7.42 3.63
C SER A 115 5.85 7.94 5.04
N LEU A 116 6.16 7.06 6.00
CA LEU A 116 6.47 7.46 7.37
C LEU A 116 7.90 7.08 7.72
N GLN A 117 8.52 7.88 8.57
CA GLN A 117 9.83 7.59 9.16
C GLN A 117 9.66 6.58 10.30
N PRO A 118 10.76 5.94 10.74
CA PRO A 118 10.68 5.02 11.89
C PRO A 118 10.06 5.63 13.15
N ASN A 119 10.19 6.95 13.32
CA ASN A 119 9.59 7.65 14.46
C ASN A 119 8.09 7.93 14.30
N GLY A 120 7.49 7.53 13.16
CA GLY A 120 6.08 7.74 12.90
C GLY A 120 5.73 9.05 12.23
N GLU A 121 6.71 9.92 12.01
CA GLU A 121 6.47 11.19 11.33
C GLU A 121 6.49 11.02 9.82
N VAL A 122 5.76 11.89 9.11
CA VAL A 122 5.75 11.84 7.65
C VAL A 122 7.15 12.10 7.10
N ASN A 123 7.58 11.25 6.17
CA ASN A 123 8.87 11.41 5.51
C ASN A 123 8.82 12.65 4.62
N PRO A 124 9.70 13.66 4.85
CA PRO A 124 9.65 14.90 4.05
C PRO A 124 9.83 14.68 2.55
N ILE A 125 10.70 13.75 2.16
CA ILE A 125 10.89 13.46 0.74
C ILE A 125 9.65 12.81 0.15
N ALA A 126 9.04 11.88 0.88
CA ALA A 126 7.80 11.25 0.47
C ALA A 126 6.69 12.29 0.33
N SER A 127 6.61 13.22 1.27
CA SER A 127 5.58 14.27 1.24
C SER A 127 5.68 15.11 -0.04
N ILE A 128 6.89 15.48 -0.44
CA ILE A 128 7.10 16.25 -1.66
C ILE A 128 6.71 15.44 -2.90
N LEU A 129 7.18 14.19 -2.97
CA LEU A 129 6.89 13.33 -4.12
C LEU A 129 5.40 13.01 -4.23
N ILE A 130 4.74 12.78 -3.12
CA ILE A 130 3.30 12.54 -3.10
C ILE A 130 2.55 13.75 -3.64
N THR A 131 2.93 14.95 -3.22
CA THR A 131 2.31 16.18 -3.68
C THR A 131 2.47 16.36 -5.19
N VAL A 132 3.64 16.00 -5.74
CA VAL A 132 3.93 16.16 -7.16
C VAL A 132 3.24 15.09 -8.01
N LEU A 133 3.22 13.83 -7.51
CA LEU A 133 2.79 12.68 -8.31
C LEU A 133 1.33 12.29 -8.11
N ALA A 134 0.72 12.71 -7.03
CA ALA A 134 -0.67 12.34 -6.75
C ALA A 134 -1.69 13.24 -7.45
#